data_38144a215294424cb91e5d1f38931d51
#
_entry.id   38144a215294424cb91e5d1f38931d51
#
_cell.length_a   1.000
_cell.length_b   1.000
_cell.length_c   1.000
_cell.angle_alpha   90.00
_cell.angle_beta   90.00
_cell.angle_gamma   90.00
#
_symmetry.space_group_name_H-M   'P 1'
#
loop_
_entity.id
_entity.type
_entity.pdbx_description
1 polymer ?
#
loop_
_entity_poly.entity_id
_entity_poly.type
_entity_poly.pdbx_seq_one_letter_code
_entity_poly.pdbx_strand_id
1 'polypeptide(L)'
;MKLDDVKKLHQKKYRSQFGFYLVEGEHLIQELKQSPLKPVAVTLYATEAWLSRGQSLADGFDVVTITDRQMAALSDTKTPQGVIARVPLPGSSSAQGNGSERCIYLHEIQDPGNLGTILRSLAWFGNFRLLLSPNSVDPFNSKAVRASMGAIFHMPVEMDITLADLETRFSRFAYLDLQGTPINDGSFKDYSCYLFGNEARGGPLEALQQTNADAFTIAGSGNIESLNLGSAVGICAYQLSSS
;
A
#
# COMPACT_ATOMS: atom_id res chain seq x y z
N MET A 1 10.76 22.38 6.85
CA MET A 1 11.47 21.32 7.61
C MET A 1 12.94 21.37 7.25
N LYS A 2 13.89 21.16 8.19
CA LYS A 2 15.33 21.06 7.88
C LYS A 2 15.64 19.74 7.17
N LEU A 3 16.66 19.71 6.29
CA LEU A 3 17.02 18.49 5.53
C LEU A 3 17.34 17.29 6.43
N ASP A 4 17.97 17.52 7.58
CA ASP A 4 18.25 16.45 8.54
C ASP A 4 16.98 15.81 9.09
N ASP A 5 15.90 16.57 9.26
CA ASP A 5 14.60 16.03 9.69
C ASP A 5 13.88 15.32 8.54
N VAL A 6 14.03 15.81 7.31
CA VAL A 6 13.52 15.12 6.12
C VAL A 6 14.17 13.74 5.96
N LYS A 7 15.49 13.63 6.16
CA LYS A 7 16.21 12.36 6.15
C LYS A 7 15.67 11.35 7.17
N LYS A 8 15.24 11.81 8.36
CA LYS A 8 14.67 10.94 9.39
C LYS A 8 13.39 10.25 8.96
N LEU A 9 12.69 10.75 7.92
CA LEU A 9 11.44 10.17 7.40
C LEU A 9 11.65 8.76 6.79
N HIS A 10 12.88 8.29 6.57
CA HIS A 10 13.15 6.89 6.27
C HIS A 10 12.74 5.95 7.41
N GLN A 11 12.62 6.43 8.64
CA GLN A 11 12.22 5.66 9.82
C GLN A 11 10.74 5.88 10.15
N LYS A 12 9.99 4.78 10.39
CA LYS A 12 8.55 4.80 10.74
C LYS A 12 8.24 5.79 11.88
N LYS A 13 9.05 5.78 12.94
CA LYS A 13 8.89 6.68 14.10
C LYS A 13 8.76 8.16 13.69
N TYR A 14 9.64 8.61 12.80
CA TYR A 14 9.67 10.01 12.40
C TYR A 14 8.60 10.33 11.35
N ARG A 15 8.20 9.36 10.51
CA ARG A 15 7.02 9.54 9.65
C ARG A 15 5.78 9.82 10.48
N SER A 16 5.53 9.01 11.49
CA SER A 16 4.39 9.21 12.42
C SER A 16 4.51 10.52 13.21
N GLN A 17 5.72 10.86 13.68
CA GLN A 17 5.94 12.07 14.47
C GLN A 17 5.74 13.36 13.66
N PHE A 18 6.23 13.38 12.41
CA PHE A 18 6.19 14.58 11.57
C PHE A 18 4.99 14.63 10.64
N GLY A 19 4.28 13.50 10.45
CA GLY A 19 3.12 13.42 9.59
C GLY A 19 3.45 13.40 8.08
N PHE A 20 4.66 12.95 7.69
CA PHE A 20 5.11 12.94 6.30
C PHE A 20 5.84 11.65 5.94
N TYR A 21 5.88 11.33 4.65
CA TYR A 21 6.72 10.27 4.08
C TYR A 21 7.45 10.75 2.83
N LEU A 22 8.40 9.96 2.34
CA LEU A 22 9.20 10.29 1.17
C LEU A 22 8.75 9.51 -0.06
N VAL A 23 8.74 10.22 -1.18
CA VAL A 23 8.47 9.68 -2.52
C VAL A 23 9.66 10.02 -3.39
N GLU A 24 10.39 9.03 -3.88
CA GLU A 24 11.63 9.21 -4.64
C GLU A 24 11.49 8.71 -6.07
N GLY A 25 11.94 9.53 -7.04
CA GLY A 25 12.01 9.18 -8.44
C GLY A 25 10.99 9.89 -9.32
N GLU A 26 11.41 10.18 -10.55
CA GLU A 26 10.66 11.01 -11.51
C GLU A 26 9.29 10.44 -11.85
N HIS A 27 9.20 9.12 -12.08
CA HIS A 27 7.92 8.46 -12.36
C HIS A 27 6.93 8.64 -11.21
N LEU A 28 7.38 8.46 -9.95
CA LEU A 28 6.48 8.64 -8.80
C LEU A 28 6.05 10.10 -8.60
N ILE A 29 6.89 11.07 -8.95
CA ILE A 29 6.50 12.49 -8.94
C ILE A 29 5.43 12.75 -10.01
N GLN A 30 5.54 12.12 -11.18
CA GLN A 30 4.52 12.21 -12.23
C GLN A 30 3.18 11.63 -11.76
N GLU A 31 3.19 10.44 -11.15
CA GLU A 31 1.99 9.81 -10.58
C GLU A 31 1.39 10.67 -9.44
N LEU A 32 2.24 11.22 -8.59
CA LEU A 32 1.82 12.11 -7.51
C LEU A 32 1.12 13.37 -8.04
N LYS A 33 1.62 13.94 -9.13
CA LYS A 33 1.01 15.12 -9.78
C LYS A 33 -0.38 14.83 -10.34
N GLN A 34 -0.63 13.59 -10.79
CA GLN A 34 -1.92 13.15 -11.32
C GLN A 34 -2.87 12.63 -10.22
N SER A 35 -2.38 12.49 -9.00
CA SER A 35 -3.15 11.95 -7.88
C SER A 35 -4.15 12.97 -7.30
N PRO A 36 -5.13 12.53 -6.47
CA PRO A 36 -6.04 13.42 -5.76
C PRO A 36 -5.36 14.33 -4.71
N LEU A 37 -4.08 14.07 -4.39
CA LEU A 37 -3.33 14.87 -3.42
C LEU A 37 -3.07 16.28 -3.95
N LYS A 38 -3.38 17.28 -3.13
CA LYS A 38 -3.14 18.68 -3.52
C LYS A 38 -1.64 18.97 -3.59
N PRO A 39 -1.10 19.42 -4.73
CA PRO A 39 0.34 19.69 -4.86
C PRO A 39 0.89 20.67 -3.83
N VAL A 40 0.10 21.64 -3.39
CA VAL A 40 0.48 22.67 -2.41
C VAL A 40 0.88 22.09 -1.03
N ALA A 41 0.44 20.88 -0.70
CA ALA A 41 0.82 20.20 0.54
C ALA A 41 2.15 19.42 0.41
N VAL A 42 2.70 19.33 -0.79
CA VAL A 42 3.89 18.54 -1.14
C VAL A 42 5.07 19.47 -1.35
N THR A 43 6.22 19.14 -0.77
CA THR A 43 7.48 19.83 -1.03
C THR A 43 8.41 18.93 -1.85
N LEU A 44 8.87 19.40 -2.99
CA LEU A 44 9.90 18.74 -3.79
C LEU A 44 11.29 19.23 -3.36
N TYR A 45 12.19 18.30 -3.10
CA TYR A 45 13.63 18.54 -2.98
C TYR A 45 14.25 18.09 -4.28
N ALA A 46 14.84 19.02 -5.04
CA ALA A 46 15.33 18.72 -6.39
C ALA A 46 16.70 19.35 -6.65
N THR A 47 17.53 18.69 -7.46
CA THR A 47 18.80 19.25 -7.93
C THR A 47 18.58 20.21 -9.08
N GLU A 48 19.48 21.17 -9.30
CA GLU A 48 19.44 22.08 -10.46
C GLU A 48 19.44 21.30 -11.79
N ALA A 49 20.25 20.23 -11.86
CA ALA A 49 20.31 19.37 -13.04
C ALA A 49 18.97 18.69 -13.35
N TRP A 50 18.19 18.30 -12.33
CA TRP A 50 16.85 17.76 -12.52
C TRP A 50 15.87 18.87 -12.91
N LEU A 51 15.88 20.00 -12.24
CA LEU A 51 14.97 21.13 -12.51
C LEU A 51 15.10 21.65 -13.94
N SER A 52 16.32 21.68 -14.50
CA SER A 52 16.54 22.10 -15.88
C SER A 52 15.85 21.19 -16.93
N ARG A 53 15.59 19.92 -16.58
CA ARG A 53 14.91 18.93 -17.46
C ARG A 53 13.42 18.76 -17.12
N GLY A 54 13.10 18.81 -15.83
CA GLY A 54 11.81 18.45 -15.27
C GLY A 54 10.96 19.65 -14.81
N GLN A 55 11.20 20.85 -15.31
CA GLN A 55 10.51 22.05 -14.83
C GLN A 55 8.98 21.92 -14.90
N SER A 56 8.44 21.41 -15.99
CA SER A 56 6.99 21.20 -16.14
C SER A 56 6.42 20.20 -15.13
N LEU A 57 7.24 19.24 -14.68
CA LEU A 57 6.82 18.27 -13.66
C LEU A 57 6.80 18.90 -12.26
N ALA A 58 7.67 19.86 -12.01
CA ALA A 58 7.75 20.59 -10.73
C ALA A 58 6.62 21.64 -10.56
N ASP A 59 5.95 22.03 -11.64
CA ASP A 59 4.92 23.06 -11.61
C ASP A 59 3.77 22.71 -10.66
N GLY A 60 3.45 23.65 -9.77
CA GLY A 60 2.38 23.51 -8.77
C GLY A 60 2.84 22.98 -7.43
N PHE A 61 4.07 22.47 -7.31
CA PHE A 61 4.65 22.03 -6.05
C PHE A 61 5.48 23.15 -5.38
N ASP A 62 5.63 23.08 -4.06
CA ASP A 62 6.64 23.83 -3.33
C ASP A 62 8.01 23.20 -3.59
N VAL A 63 8.99 23.96 -4.13
CA VAL A 63 10.29 23.42 -4.57
C VAL A 63 11.42 23.99 -3.75
N VAL A 64 12.24 23.11 -3.21
CA VAL A 64 13.50 23.42 -2.53
C VAL A 64 14.66 22.88 -3.34
N THR A 65 15.48 23.76 -3.91
CA THR A 65 16.69 23.35 -4.63
C THR A 65 17.76 22.87 -3.65
N ILE A 66 18.33 21.70 -3.92
CA ILE A 66 19.38 21.09 -3.11
C ILE A 66 20.56 20.65 -4.01
N THR A 67 21.74 20.51 -3.40
CA THR A 67 22.94 20.02 -4.10
C THR A 67 22.88 18.50 -4.32
N ASP A 68 23.67 17.99 -5.29
CA ASP A 68 23.79 16.53 -5.50
C ASP A 68 24.29 15.79 -4.26
N ARG A 69 25.16 16.42 -3.46
CA ARG A 69 25.62 15.87 -2.18
C ARG A 69 24.47 15.74 -1.17
N GLN A 70 23.61 16.74 -1.10
CA GLN A 70 22.44 16.71 -0.22
C GLN A 70 21.41 15.69 -0.72
N MET A 71 21.22 15.59 -2.04
CA MET A 71 20.36 14.59 -2.66
C MET A 71 20.86 13.18 -2.34
N ALA A 72 22.13 12.89 -2.51
CA ALA A 72 22.75 11.61 -2.17
C ALA A 72 22.60 11.27 -0.67
N ALA A 73 22.67 12.27 0.21
CA ALA A 73 22.47 12.08 1.65
C ALA A 73 20.99 11.85 2.04
N LEU A 74 20.06 12.35 1.25
CA LEU A 74 18.62 12.23 1.46
C LEU A 74 18.03 10.97 0.85
N SER A 75 18.58 10.50 -0.27
CA SER A 75 18.11 9.35 -1.03
C SER A 75 18.38 8.01 -0.32
N ASP A 76 17.48 7.04 -0.54
CA ASP A 76 17.62 5.64 -0.15
C ASP A 76 18.06 4.75 -1.35
N THR A 77 18.32 5.36 -2.51
CA THR A 77 18.76 4.65 -3.71
C THR A 77 20.25 4.85 -3.98
N LYS A 78 20.90 3.86 -4.64
CA LYS A 78 22.32 3.96 -5.02
C LYS A 78 22.59 5.03 -6.07
N THR A 79 21.59 5.28 -6.92
CA THR A 79 21.67 6.25 -8.03
C THR A 79 20.45 7.16 -7.99
N PRO A 80 20.47 8.23 -7.17
CA PRO A 80 19.35 9.16 -7.08
C PRO A 80 19.03 9.82 -8.42
N GLN A 81 17.74 9.95 -8.74
CA GLN A 81 17.29 10.60 -9.98
C GLN A 81 17.25 12.14 -9.88
N GLY A 82 17.64 12.69 -8.74
CA GLY A 82 17.72 14.14 -8.54
C GLY A 82 16.42 14.78 -8.02
N VAL A 83 15.39 14.00 -7.66
CA VAL A 83 14.14 14.50 -7.08
C VAL A 83 13.58 13.57 -6.02
N ILE A 84 13.15 14.17 -4.90
CA ILE A 84 12.44 13.49 -3.79
C ILE A 84 11.32 14.42 -3.34
N ALA A 85 10.11 13.89 -3.18
CA ALA A 85 8.99 14.61 -2.58
C ALA A 85 8.82 14.25 -1.10
N ARG A 86 8.50 15.24 -0.28
CA ARG A 86 7.94 15.07 1.05
C ARG A 86 6.44 15.21 0.94
N VAL A 87 5.72 14.14 1.22
CA VAL A 87 4.27 14.02 1.06
C VAL A 87 3.62 13.86 2.44
N PRO A 88 2.52 14.55 2.76
CA PRO A 88 1.80 14.34 4.02
C PRO A 88 1.24 12.92 4.08
N LEU A 89 1.30 12.30 5.27
CA LEU A 89 0.57 11.07 5.52
C LEU A 89 -0.94 11.32 5.38
N PRO A 90 -1.70 10.36 4.83
CA PRO A 90 -3.16 10.49 4.78
C PRO A 90 -3.71 10.65 6.19
N GLY A 91 -4.61 11.62 6.38
CA GLY A 91 -5.28 11.83 7.67
C GLY A 91 -6.29 10.71 7.95
N SER A 92 -6.63 10.50 9.22
CA SER A 92 -7.62 9.51 9.65
C SER A 92 -9.00 9.69 9.00
N SER A 93 -9.34 10.90 8.56
CA SER A 93 -10.59 11.18 7.84
C SER A 93 -10.60 10.70 6.38
N SER A 94 -9.43 10.48 5.76
CA SER A 94 -9.35 9.90 4.41
C SER A 94 -9.67 8.39 4.40
N ALA A 95 -9.73 7.79 5.58
CA ALA A 95 -10.16 6.40 5.79
C ALA A 95 -11.69 6.19 5.68
N GLN A 96 -12.50 7.26 5.63
CA GLN A 96 -13.93 7.12 5.40
C GLN A 96 -14.21 6.81 3.93
N GLY A 97 -14.36 5.50 3.62
CA GLY A 97 -14.83 5.03 2.32
C GLY A 97 -16.31 5.34 2.09
N ASN A 98 -16.74 5.20 0.86
CA ASN A 98 -18.15 5.35 0.49
C ASN A 98 -19.05 4.16 0.94
N GLY A 99 -18.49 3.22 1.71
CA GLY A 99 -19.19 2.04 2.27
C GLY A 99 -19.49 0.93 1.26
N SER A 100 -19.19 1.13 -0.04
CA SER A 100 -19.39 0.11 -1.09
C SER A 100 -18.10 -0.61 -1.50
N GLU A 101 -16.94 -0.20 -0.93
CA GLU A 101 -15.65 -0.79 -1.23
C GLU A 101 -15.50 -2.16 -0.57
N ARG A 102 -14.92 -3.12 -1.31
CA ARG A 102 -14.48 -4.38 -0.73
C ARG A 102 -13.17 -4.19 0.02
N CYS A 103 -13.07 -4.77 1.21
CA CYS A 103 -11.88 -4.69 2.05
C CYS A 103 -10.97 -5.90 1.82
N ILE A 104 -9.69 -5.63 1.57
CA ILE A 104 -8.63 -6.64 1.58
C ILE A 104 -7.84 -6.47 2.88
N TYR A 105 -7.91 -7.47 3.76
CA TYR A 105 -7.17 -7.48 5.01
C TYR A 105 -5.92 -8.34 4.89
N LEU A 106 -4.75 -7.77 5.18
CA LEU A 106 -3.48 -8.46 5.18
C LEU A 106 -3.02 -8.69 6.62
N HIS A 107 -2.93 -9.96 7.01
CA HIS A 107 -2.48 -10.34 8.35
C HIS A 107 -0.96 -10.42 8.40
N GLU A 108 -0.34 -9.49 9.13
CA GLU A 108 1.11 -9.42 9.39
C GLU A 108 1.99 -9.55 8.13
N ILE A 109 1.60 -8.90 7.04
CA ILE A 109 2.43 -8.85 5.83
C ILE A 109 3.79 -8.22 6.15
N GLN A 110 4.89 -8.85 5.70
CA GLN A 110 6.26 -8.42 6.00
C GLN A 110 7.01 -7.88 4.78
N ASP A 111 6.74 -8.39 3.59
CA ASP A 111 7.48 -7.99 2.39
C ASP A 111 6.91 -6.72 1.74
N PRO A 112 7.72 -5.62 1.66
CA PRO A 112 7.27 -4.38 1.04
C PRO A 112 7.06 -4.49 -0.47
N GLY A 113 7.67 -5.46 -1.15
CA GLY A 113 7.47 -5.74 -2.57
C GLY A 113 6.10 -6.35 -2.81
N ASN A 114 5.70 -7.34 -1.99
CA ASN A 114 4.35 -7.91 -2.02
C ASN A 114 3.30 -6.84 -1.76
N LEU A 115 3.51 -6.02 -0.71
CA LEU A 115 2.59 -4.92 -0.41
C LEU A 115 2.43 -3.95 -1.58
N GLY A 116 3.54 -3.55 -2.22
CA GLY A 116 3.50 -2.68 -3.40
C GLY A 116 2.76 -3.31 -4.58
N THR A 117 2.98 -4.61 -4.84
CA THR A 117 2.29 -5.37 -5.89
C THR A 117 0.79 -5.46 -5.61
N ILE A 118 0.41 -5.70 -4.35
CA ILE A 118 -0.99 -5.72 -3.92
C ILE A 118 -1.65 -4.37 -4.16
N LEU A 119 -1.03 -3.29 -3.69
CA LEU A 119 -1.54 -1.93 -3.91
C LEU A 119 -1.80 -1.65 -5.40
N ARG A 120 -0.88 -2.05 -6.29
CA ARG A 120 -1.05 -1.90 -7.76
C ARG A 120 -2.24 -2.68 -8.28
N SER A 121 -2.38 -3.94 -7.89
CA SER A 121 -3.49 -4.80 -8.33
C SER A 121 -4.84 -4.24 -7.87
N LEU A 122 -4.93 -3.83 -6.61
CA LEU A 122 -6.17 -3.27 -6.05
C LEU A 122 -6.53 -1.92 -6.70
N ALA A 123 -5.55 -1.04 -6.92
CA ALA A 123 -5.76 0.23 -7.62
C ALA A 123 -6.19 0.01 -9.09
N TRP A 124 -5.62 -1.00 -9.76
CA TRP A 124 -5.97 -1.34 -11.14
C TRP A 124 -7.41 -1.82 -11.29
N PHE A 125 -7.85 -2.71 -10.42
CA PHE A 125 -9.21 -3.25 -10.45
C PHE A 125 -10.25 -2.30 -9.84
N GLY A 126 -9.84 -1.39 -8.94
CA GLY A 126 -10.70 -0.38 -8.32
C GLY A 126 -11.70 -0.93 -7.31
N ASN A 127 -12.35 -0.03 -6.58
CA ASN A 127 -13.36 -0.32 -5.56
C ASN A 127 -12.90 -1.22 -4.41
N PHE A 128 -11.62 -1.07 -4.01
CA PHE A 128 -11.00 -1.77 -2.90
C PHE A 128 -10.46 -0.81 -1.85
N ARG A 129 -10.42 -1.29 -0.62
CA ARG A 129 -9.76 -0.70 0.54
C ARG A 129 -8.79 -1.71 1.13
N LEU A 130 -7.60 -1.27 1.49
CA LEU A 130 -6.60 -2.11 2.12
C LEU A 130 -6.59 -1.90 3.64
N LEU A 131 -6.71 -3.00 4.38
CA LEU A 131 -6.62 -3.05 5.84
C LEU A 131 -5.35 -3.82 6.21
N LEU A 132 -4.48 -3.23 7.01
CA LEU A 132 -3.24 -3.85 7.49
C LEU A 132 -3.35 -4.15 8.98
N SER A 133 -3.05 -5.38 9.37
CA SER A 133 -2.98 -5.75 10.79
C SER A 133 -1.84 -5.04 11.52
N PRO A 134 -1.85 -4.99 12.87
CA PRO A 134 -0.65 -4.70 13.65
C PRO A 134 0.52 -5.59 13.20
N ASN A 135 1.74 -5.10 13.38
CA ASN A 135 2.99 -5.76 12.96
C ASN A 135 3.18 -5.93 11.44
N SER A 136 2.31 -5.40 10.62
CA SER A 136 2.51 -5.34 9.17
C SER A 136 3.60 -4.34 8.80
N VAL A 137 4.24 -4.57 7.64
CA VAL A 137 5.17 -3.61 7.04
C VAL A 137 4.47 -2.28 6.81
N ASP A 138 5.16 -1.18 7.10
CA ASP A 138 4.62 0.17 6.90
C ASP A 138 4.47 0.47 5.40
N PRO A 139 3.26 0.77 4.90
CA PRO A 139 3.00 1.06 3.49
C PRO A 139 3.74 2.31 2.98
N PHE A 140 4.10 3.22 3.89
CA PHE A 140 4.81 4.47 3.57
C PHE A 140 6.34 4.37 3.69
N ASN A 141 6.90 3.16 3.86
CA ASN A 141 8.34 2.98 3.73
C ASN A 141 8.76 3.09 2.25
N SER A 142 9.99 3.53 2.01
CA SER A 142 10.50 3.84 0.66
C SER A 142 10.42 2.66 -0.31
N LYS A 143 10.58 1.41 0.16
CA LYS A 143 10.50 0.22 -0.69
C LYS A 143 9.06 -0.08 -1.13
N ALA A 144 8.08 -0.02 -0.21
CA ALA A 144 6.66 -0.22 -0.53
C ALA A 144 6.15 0.88 -1.45
N VAL A 145 6.49 2.14 -1.17
CA VAL A 145 6.13 3.30 -2.02
C VAL A 145 6.66 3.10 -3.45
N ARG A 146 7.94 2.76 -3.62
CA ARG A 146 8.49 2.48 -4.95
C ARG A 146 7.81 1.29 -5.62
N ALA A 147 7.61 0.19 -4.91
CA ALA A 147 6.98 -1.01 -5.46
C ALA A 147 5.51 -0.78 -5.86
N SER A 148 4.83 0.17 -5.22
CA SER A 148 3.46 0.53 -5.56
C SER A 148 3.30 1.26 -6.90
N MET A 149 4.41 1.80 -7.47
CA MET A 149 4.40 2.53 -8.74
C MET A 149 3.31 3.62 -8.82
N GLY A 150 3.07 4.33 -7.69
CA GLY A 150 2.07 5.39 -7.59
C GLY A 150 0.71 4.95 -7.05
N ALA A 151 0.40 3.66 -7.01
CA ALA A 151 -0.90 3.16 -6.52
C ALA A 151 -1.21 3.61 -5.08
N ILE A 152 -0.18 3.81 -4.25
CA ILE A 152 -0.32 4.29 -2.86
C ILE A 152 -1.03 5.66 -2.77
N PHE A 153 -1.00 6.48 -3.81
CA PHE A 153 -1.66 7.79 -3.84
C PHE A 153 -3.16 7.72 -4.09
N HIS A 154 -3.65 6.57 -4.54
CA HIS A 154 -5.04 6.34 -4.94
C HIS A 154 -5.77 5.35 -4.04
N MET A 155 -5.03 4.54 -3.27
CA MET A 155 -5.60 3.48 -2.45
C MET A 155 -5.91 3.96 -1.03
N PRO A 156 -7.15 3.78 -0.54
CA PRO A 156 -7.44 3.92 0.88
C PRO A 156 -6.73 2.80 1.67
N VAL A 157 -5.86 3.17 2.61
CA VAL A 157 -5.13 2.24 3.46
C VAL A 157 -5.40 2.55 4.92
N GLU A 158 -5.84 1.56 5.69
CA GLU A 158 -5.98 1.63 7.14
C GLU A 158 -4.94 0.72 7.79
N MET A 159 -4.32 1.19 8.85
CA MET A 159 -3.27 0.45 9.57
C MET A 159 -3.72 0.09 10.98
N ASP A 160 -3.03 -0.89 11.55
CA ASP A 160 -3.21 -1.37 12.91
C ASP A 160 -4.63 -1.90 13.20
N ILE A 161 -5.29 -2.46 12.17
CA ILE A 161 -6.62 -3.08 12.26
C ILE A 161 -6.47 -4.49 12.84
N THR A 162 -7.08 -4.77 13.97
CA THR A 162 -7.05 -6.08 14.62
C THR A 162 -8.12 -7.03 14.06
N LEU A 163 -8.02 -8.33 14.35
CA LEU A 163 -9.09 -9.28 14.03
C LEU A 163 -10.41 -8.92 14.73
N ALA A 164 -10.35 -8.45 15.97
CA ALA A 164 -11.54 -7.98 16.70
C ALA A 164 -12.21 -6.78 16.03
N ASP A 165 -11.42 -5.90 15.39
CA ASP A 165 -11.98 -4.81 14.58
C ASP A 165 -12.71 -5.35 13.34
N LEU A 166 -12.21 -6.43 12.70
CA LEU A 166 -12.91 -7.06 11.59
C LEU A 166 -14.26 -7.64 12.02
N GLU A 167 -14.29 -8.36 13.14
CA GLU A 167 -15.54 -8.94 13.70
C GLU A 167 -16.57 -7.86 14.05
N THR A 168 -16.10 -6.70 14.50
CA THR A 168 -16.96 -5.55 14.80
C THR A 168 -17.52 -4.91 13.53
N ARG A 169 -16.69 -4.83 12.44
CA ARG A 169 -17.04 -4.16 11.18
C ARG A 169 -17.84 -5.05 10.23
N PHE A 170 -17.59 -6.36 10.25
CA PHE A 170 -18.16 -7.31 9.30
C PHE A 170 -18.83 -8.47 10.03
N SER A 171 -20.12 -8.69 9.79
CA SER A 171 -20.87 -9.81 10.39
C SER A 171 -20.33 -11.18 9.98
N ARG A 172 -19.70 -11.25 8.79
CA ARG A 172 -18.94 -12.38 8.26
C ARG A 172 -17.90 -11.88 7.28
N PHE A 173 -16.80 -12.63 7.09
CA PHE A 173 -15.78 -12.33 6.11
C PHE A 173 -15.15 -13.60 5.53
N ALA A 174 -14.57 -13.49 4.35
CA ALA A 174 -13.84 -14.58 3.70
C ALA A 174 -12.37 -14.59 4.12
N TYR A 175 -11.73 -15.75 4.16
CA TYR A 175 -10.28 -15.85 4.25
C TYR A 175 -9.73 -16.85 3.22
N LEU A 176 -8.50 -16.60 2.76
CA LEU A 176 -7.83 -17.45 1.79
C LEU A 176 -7.00 -18.49 2.52
N ASP A 177 -7.24 -19.77 2.17
CA ASP A 177 -6.53 -20.94 2.68
C ASP A 177 -6.29 -21.94 1.55
N LEU A 178 -5.44 -22.93 1.78
CA LEU A 178 -5.22 -24.03 0.82
C LEU A 178 -6.42 -24.98 0.74
N GLN A 179 -7.21 -25.01 1.81
CA GLN A 179 -8.44 -25.80 1.93
C GLN A 179 -9.64 -24.87 2.08
N GLY A 180 -10.58 -24.95 1.15
CA GLY A 180 -11.76 -24.08 1.18
C GLY A 180 -12.61 -24.26 -0.07
N THR A 181 -13.67 -23.47 -0.15
CA THR A 181 -14.50 -23.38 -1.36
C THR A 181 -13.72 -22.67 -2.46
N PRO A 182 -13.69 -23.16 -3.69
CA PRO A 182 -12.99 -22.48 -4.79
C PRO A 182 -13.49 -21.03 -5.01
N ILE A 183 -12.59 -20.09 -5.27
CA ILE A 183 -12.94 -18.67 -5.47
C ILE A 183 -13.83 -18.40 -6.69
N ASN A 184 -13.94 -19.35 -7.63
CA ASN A 184 -14.87 -19.26 -8.77
C ASN A 184 -16.30 -19.67 -8.40
N ASP A 185 -16.55 -20.15 -7.19
CA ASP A 185 -17.90 -20.30 -6.65
C ASP A 185 -18.56 -18.92 -6.48
N GLY A 186 -19.84 -18.82 -6.82
CA GLY A 186 -20.58 -17.56 -6.76
C GLY A 186 -20.61 -16.92 -5.37
N SER A 187 -20.59 -17.75 -4.31
CA SER A 187 -20.59 -17.29 -2.93
C SER A 187 -19.35 -16.46 -2.52
N PHE A 188 -18.24 -16.59 -3.24
CA PHE A 188 -17.04 -15.78 -2.99
C PHE A 188 -17.30 -14.28 -3.10
N LYS A 189 -18.22 -13.86 -3.95
CA LYS A 189 -18.56 -12.44 -4.17
C LYS A 189 -19.48 -11.85 -3.10
N ASP A 190 -20.03 -12.68 -2.20
CA ASP A 190 -21.01 -12.26 -1.18
C ASP A 190 -20.39 -11.58 0.04
N TYR A 191 -19.09 -11.46 0.10
CA TYR A 191 -18.36 -10.88 1.23
C TYR A 191 -17.92 -9.45 0.94
N SER A 192 -17.83 -8.66 2.00
CA SER A 192 -17.28 -7.30 1.95
C SER A 192 -15.83 -7.22 2.43
N CYS A 193 -15.30 -8.29 3.05
CA CYS A 193 -13.92 -8.35 3.52
C CYS A 193 -13.30 -9.72 3.23
N TYR A 194 -12.02 -9.70 2.82
CA TYR A 194 -11.22 -10.86 2.44
C TYR A 194 -9.87 -10.83 3.13
N LEU A 195 -9.62 -11.81 4.01
CA LEU A 195 -8.40 -11.92 4.77
C LEU A 195 -7.38 -12.79 4.03
N PHE A 196 -6.16 -12.29 3.96
CA PHE A 196 -4.98 -13.02 3.48
C PHE A 196 -3.95 -13.12 4.59
N GLY A 197 -3.36 -14.29 4.75
CA GLY A 197 -2.38 -14.57 5.78
C GLY A 197 -0.98 -14.05 5.47
N ASN A 198 -0.09 -14.21 6.46
CA ASN A 198 1.34 -13.94 6.34
C ASN A 198 2.01 -14.87 5.31
N GLU A 199 3.02 -14.37 4.60
CA GLU A 199 3.71 -15.11 3.52
C GLU A 199 4.34 -16.43 3.99
N ALA A 200 4.82 -16.48 5.21
CA ALA A 200 5.52 -17.65 5.75
C ALA A 200 4.65 -18.51 6.67
N ARG A 201 3.71 -17.88 7.41
CA ARG A 201 2.93 -18.53 8.46
C ARG A 201 1.48 -18.81 8.09
N GLY A 202 1.03 -18.26 6.97
CA GLY A 202 -0.37 -18.30 6.57
C GLY A 202 -1.29 -17.44 7.43
N GLY A 203 -2.57 -17.75 7.46
CA GLY A 203 -3.57 -17.04 8.27
C GLY A 203 -3.54 -17.44 9.74
N PRO A 204 -4.15 -16.64 10.63
CA PRO A 204 -4.28 -16.94 12.06
C PRO A 204 -5.41 -17.96 12.30
N LEU A 205 -5.25 -19.20 11.82
CA LEU A 205 -6.32 -20.21 11.72
C LEU A 205 -7.00 -20.51 13.05
N GLU A 206 -6.25 -20.59 14.16
CA GLU A 206 -6.83 -20.82 15.50
C GLU A 206 -7.80 -19.71 15.90
N ALA A 207 -7.44 -18.46 15.62
CA ALA A 207 -8.30 -17.31 15.89
C ALA A 207 -9.51 -17.29 14.94
N LEU A 208 -9.31 -17.62 13.66
CA LEU A 208 -10.38 -17.66 12.65
C LEU A 208 -11.45 -18.72 12.95
N GLN A 209 -11.10 -19.85 13.58
CA GLN A 209 -12.04 -20.87 14.00
C GLN A 209 -13.09 -20.35 15.03
N GLN A 210 -12.79 -19.25 15.72
CA GLN A 210 -13.67 -18.64 16.71
C GLN A 210 -14.49 -17.49 16.11
N THR A 211 -14.32 -17.21 14.82
CA THR A 211 -14.99 -16.13 14.12
C THR A 211 -16.01 -16.65 13.11
N ASN A 212 -16.82 -15.76 12.56
CA ASN A 212 -17.74 -16.07 11.48
C ASN A 212 -17.04 -15.86 10.10
N ALA A 213 -15.98 -16.64 9.88
CA ALA A 213 -15.16 -16.56 8.68
C ALA A 213 -15.25 -17.84 7.85
N ASP A 214 -15.39 -17.69 6.52
CA ASP A 214 -15.48 -18.80 5.58
C ASP A 214 -14.20 -18.93 4.74
N ALA A 215 -13.71 -20.18 4.61
CA ALA A 215 -12.49 -20.49 3.89
C ALA A 215 -12.74 -20.57 2.38
N PHE A 216 -11.89 -19.91 1.60
CA PHE A 216 -11.84 -19.99 0.14
C PHE A 216 -10.45 -20.34 -0.35
N THR A 217 -10.37 -20.96 -1.52
CA THR A 217 -9.11 -21.40 -2.11
C THR A 217 -8.98 -21.03 -3.57
N ILE A 218 -7.75 -20.73 -3.98
CA ILE A 218 -7.36 -20.64 -5.39
C ILE A 218 -6.88 -22.04 -5.78
N ALA A 219 -7.67 -22.75 -6.60
CA ALA A 219 -7.32 -24.08 -7.04
C ALA A 219 -5.98 -24.09 -7.81
N GLY A 220 -5.08 -24.99 -7.45
CA GLY A 220 -3.78 -25.18 -8.07
C GLY A 220 -3.54 -26.63 -8.46
N SER A 221 -2.44 -26.91 -9.18
CA SER A 221 -2.04 -28.26 -9.60
C SER A 221 -1.50 -29.13 -8.46
N GLY A 222 -1.19 -28.52 -7.29
CA GLY A 222 -0.55 -29.22 -6.17
C GLY A 222 0.97 -29.42 -6.31
N ASN A 223 1.60 -28.91 -7.39
CA ASN A 223 3.05 -29.07 -7.60
C ASN A 223 3.91 -28.16 -6.72
N ILE A 224 3.32 -27.12 -6.15
CA ILE A 224 3.96 -26.19 -5.20
C ILE A 224 3.04 -25.95 -4.02
N GLU A 225 3.61 -25.56 -2.87
CA GLU A 225 2.85 -25.41 -1.61
C GLU A 225 1.88 -24.22 -1.63
N SER A 226 2.29 -23.09 -2.24
CA SER A 226 1.47 -21.87 -2.24
C SER A 226 1.84 -20.91 -3.38
N LEU A 227 0.93 -19.99 -3.68
CA LEU A 227 1.20 -18.83 -4.54
C LEU A 227 1.89 -17.73 -3.75
N ASN A 228 2.64 -16.88 -4.46
CA ASN A 228 3.07 -15.59 -3.91
C ASN A 228 1.84 -14.78 -3.47
N LEU A 229 1.93 -14.12 -2.30
CA LEU A 229 0.80 -13.38 -1.72
C LEU A 229 0.25 -12.29 -2.65
N GLY A 230 1.13 -11.53 -3.32
CA GLY A 230 0.70 -10.50 -4.28
C GLY A 230 -0.06 -11.09 -5.45
N SER A 231 0.35 -12.29 -5.93
CA SER A 231 -0.35 -13.01 -6.99
C SER A 231 -1.72 -13.51 -6.53
N ALA A 232 -1.80 -14.08 -5.31
CA ALA A 232 -3.06 -14.58 -4.76
C ALA A 232 -4.08 -13.44 -4.60
N VAL A 233 -3.67 -12.30 -4.03
CA VAL A 233 -4.54 -11.11 -3.90
C VAL A 233 -4.95 -10.59 -5.28
N GLY A 234 -4.04 -10.55 -6.25
CA GLY A 234 -4.33 -10.10 -7.62
C GLY A 234 -5.38 -10.96 -8.31
N ILE A 235 -5.30 -12.29 -8.18
CA ILE A 235 -6.28 -13.24 -8.72
C ILE A 235 -7.65 -13.03 -8.07
N CYS A 236 -7.69 -12.92 -6.75
CA CYS A 236 -8.94 -12.65 -6.03
C CYS A 236 -9.54 -11.29 -6.40
N ALA A 237 -8.74 -10.24 -6.50
CA ALA A 237 -9.21 -8.92 -6.91
C ALA A 237 -9.80 -8.94 -8.33
N TYR A 238 -9.18 -9.66 -9.27
CA TYR A 238 -9.72 -9.88 -10.59
C TYR A 238 -11.08 -10.60 -10.54
N GLN A 239 -11.16 -11.70 -9.79
CA GLN A 239 -12.41 -12.46 -9.64
C GLN A 239 -13.54 -11.60 -9.04
N LEU A 240 -13.22 -10.73 -8.11
CA LEU A 240 -14.16 -9.83 -7.45
C LEU A 240 -14.59 -8.63 -8.31
N SER A 241 -13.74 -8.18 -9.23
CA SER A 241 -14.01 -7.06 -10.15
C SER A 241 -14.74 -7.49 -11.43
N SER A 242 -14.68 -8.79 -11.77
CA SER A 242 -15.37 -9.33 -12.96
C SER A 242 -16.88 -9.38 -12.69
N SER A 243 -17.65 -8.77 -13.58
CA SER A 243 -19.14 -8.70 -13.56
C SER A 243 -19.77 -10.07 -13.72
#